data_e40683312f53219f8fdfd993db16013a
#
_entry.id   e40683312f53219f8fdfd993db16013a
#
_cell.length_a   1.000
_cell.length_b   1.000
_cell.length_c   1.000
_cell.angle_alpha   90.00
_cell.angle_beta   90.00
_cell.angle_gamma   90.00
#
_symmetry.space_group_name_H-M   'P 1'
#
loop_
_entity.id
_entity.type
_entity.pdbx_description
1 polymer ?
#
loop_
_entity_poly.entity_id
_entity_poly.type
_entity_poly.pdbx_seq_one_letter_code
_entity_poly.pdbx_strand_id
1 'polypeptide(L)'
;MNEKALKIIEAAKSQLGNPYVFGMWGRECTPSVRRQYAGYNPSHKRAIYKACPVLSGKQPSCDGCKWQGKLAFDCRGFTYWCLLQAGITIKGGGATSQYNTAANWLQRGEIGDMPDVVCCVFQRRNGRMQHTGLHIGGGQIIHCSAGVQRGDTSDKAWTHYAIPAGLYTAEEIAAAKPLGDHTPAKQPEETVYFNLRRGSKGTEVTRLQAALNALGYACGAADGIFGAKTEAAVRNFQRDHSLTVDGVAGKATQAALYAAEEAPQPTYTVTLRNVPQADAVQLTAKYGGEMAQEGGA
;
A
#
# COMPACT_ATOMS: atom_id res chain seq x y z
N MET A 1 10.74 -20.29 -2.72
CA MET A 1 10.80 -19.19 -1.75
C MET A 1 10.69 -19.81 -0.36
N ASN A 2 11.48 -19.34 0.59
CA ASN A 2 11.53 -19.86 1.96
C ASN A 2 10.19 -19.65 2.68
N GLU A 3 9.67 -20.70 3.36
CA GLU A 3 8.34 -20.67 4.02
C GLU A 3 8.24 -19.57 5.10
N LYS A 4 9.31 -19.37 5.88
CA LYS A 4 9.34 -18.30 6.88
C LYS A 4 9.28 -16.91 6.24
N ALA A 5 9.97 -16.72 5.11
CA ALA A 5 9.93 -15.48 4.36
C ALA A 5 8.52 -15.18 3.85
N LEU A 6 7.80 -16.18 3.33
CA LEU A 6 6.41 -16.04 2.92
C LEU A 6 5.50 -15.61 4.09
N LYS A 7 5.63 -16.24 5.26
CA LYS A 7 4.86 -15.87 6.46
C LYS A 7 5.12 -14.41 6.87
N ILE A 8 6.37 -13.92 6.76
CA ILE A 8 6.70 -12.52 7.05
C ILE A 8 6.04 -11.58 6.05
N ILE A 9 6.10 -11.90 4.75
CA ILE A 9 5.47 -11.10 3.68
C ILE A 9 3.95 -11.00 3.90
N GLU A 10 3.29 -12.12 4.13
CA GLU A 10 1.84 -12.18 4.38
C GLU A 10 1.45 -11.40 5.63
N ALA A 11 2.21 -11.59 6.72
CA ALA A 11 2.02 -10.84 7.95
C ALA A 11 2.15 -9.33 7.71
N ALA A 12 3.20 -8.89 7.01
CA ALA A 12 3.42 -7.47 6.71
C ALA A 12 2.29 -6.88 5.85
N LYS A 13 1.90 -7.58 4.80
CA LYS A 13 0.82 -7.16 3.89
C LYS A 13 -0.54 -7.09 4.60
N SER A 14 -0.84 -8.03 5.48
CA SER A 14 -2.10 -8.07 6.22
C SER A 14 -2.31 -6.87 7.16
N GLN A 15 -1.23 -6.17 7.53
CA GLN A 15 -1.28 -5.02 8.43
C GLN A 15 -1.30 -3.66 7.72
N LEU A 16 -1.30 -3.61 6.39
CA LEU A 16 -1.37 -2.35 5.65
C LEU A 16 -2.57 -1.49 6.08
N GLY A 17 -2.34 -0.19 6.28
CA GLY A 17 -3.34 0.76 6.74
C GLY A 17 -3.61 0.73 8.26
N ASN A 18 -2.88 -0.06 9.03
CA ASN A 18 -2.95 -0.06 10.49
C ASN A 18 -2.28 1.18 11.10
N PRO A 19 -2.76 1.66 12.28
CA PRO A 19 -2.29 2.91 12.83
C PRO A 19 -0.88 2.82 13.43
N TYR A 20 -0.13 3.94 13.33
CA TYR A 20 1.08 4.14 14.10
C TYR A 20 0.78 4.58 15.54
N VAL A 21 1.37 3.92 16.51
CA VAL A 21 1.39 4.35 17.92
C VAL A 21 2.75 4.03 18.51
N PHE A 22 3.46 5.04 18.98
CA PHE A 22 4.81 4.90 19.54
C PHE A 22 4.87 3.87 20.67
N GLY A 23 5.81 2.93 20.55
CA GLY A 23 6.03 1.85 21.49
C GLY A 23 5.13 0.62 21.32
N MET A 24 4.09 0.67 20.46
CA MET A 24 3.19 -0.47 20.26
C MET A 24 3.74 -1.49 19.27
N TRP A 25 3.39 -2.75 19.53
CA TRP A 25 3.86 -3.91 18.77
C TRP A 25 2.76 -4.98 18.57
N GLY A 26 1.65 -4.57 17.96
CA GLY A 26 0.57 -5.49 17.59
C GLY A 26 -0.52 -5.63 18.66
N ARG A 27 -0.80 -4.58 19.42
CA ARG A 27 -1.97 -4.52 20.29
C ARG A 27 -3.11 -3.80 19.61
N GLU A 28 -4.34 -4.20 19.94
CA GLU A 28 -5.52 -3.55 19.41
C GLU A 28 -5.53 -2.04 19.74
N CYS A 29 -5.89 -1.24 18.74
CA CYS A 29 -5.98 0.21 18.87
C CYS A 29 -7.24 0.63 19.62
N THR A 30 -7.14 0.78 20.94
CA THR A 30 -8.23 1.32 21.77
C THR A 30 -7.77 2.58 22.50
N PRO A 31 -8.69 3.47 22.92
CA PRO A 31 -8.33 4.63 23.74
C PRO A 31 -7.62 4.25 25.05
N SER A 32 -8.03 3.14 25.67
CA SER A 32 -7.41 2.64 26.90
C SER A 32 -5.96 2.25 26.67
N VAL A 33 -5.70 1.42 25.64
CA VAL A 33 -4.35 1.00 25.28
C VAL A 33 -3.49 2.21 24.89
N ARG A 34 -4.01 3.18 24.15
CA ARG A 34 -3.27 4.41 23.82
C ARG A 34 -2.93 5.24 25.06
N ARG A 35 -3.83 5.37 26.04
CA ARG A 35 -3.52 6.05 27.33
C ARG A 35 -2.39 5.34 28.08
N GLN A 36 -2.42 4.00 28.12
CA GLN A 36 -1.37 3.20 28.75
C GLN A 36 0.00 3.47 28.11
N TYR A 37 0.09 3.43 26.76
CA TYR A 37 1.35 3.71 26.05
C TYR A 37 1.80 5.17 26.16
N ALA A 38 0.87 6.11 26.24
CA ALA A 38 1.18 7.51 26.53
C ALA A 38 1.75 7.71 27.94
N GLY A 39 1.34 6.88 28.89
CA GLY A 39 1.93 6.81 30.24
C GLY A 39 3.35 6.29 30.24
N TYR A 40 3.62 5.23 29.49
CA TYR A 40 4.98 4.67 29.34
C TYR A 40 5.93 5.58 28.56
N ASN A 41 5.39 6.46 27.73
CA ASN A 41 6.16 7.33 26.83
C ASN A 41 5.71 8.80 26.94
N PRO A 42 6.01 9.49 28.06
CA PRO A 42 5.51 10.85 28.30
C PRO A 42 5.89 11.86 27.23
N SER A 43 7.11 11.76 26.66
CA SER A 43 7.59 12.61 25.56
C SER A 43 6.77 12.46 24.27
N HIS A 44 6.10 11.34 24.07
CA HIS A 44 5.25 11.05 22.92
C HIS A 44 3.75 11.16 23.23
N LYS A 45 3.37 11.47 24.47
CA LYS A 45 1.98 11.54 24.93
C LYS A 45 1.13 12.44 24.01
N ARG A 46 1.62 13.64 23.69
CA ARG A 46 0.89 14.58 22.82
C ARG A 46 0.61 14.00 21.42
N ALA A 47 1.59 13.32 20.82
CA ALA A 47 1.42 12.70 19.50
C ALA A 47 0.45 11.51 19.54
N ILE A 48 0.54 10.65 20.57
CA ILE A 48 -0.36 9.51 20.77
C ILE A 48 -1.80 9.98 20.93
N TYR A 49 -2.05 11.03 21.72
CA TYR A 49 -3.37 11.60 21.95
C TYR A 49 -3.91 12.27 20.68
N LYS A 50 -3.11 13.12 20.02
CA LYS A 50 -3.51 13.82 18.78
C LYS A 50 -3.93 12.86 17.67
N ALA A 51 -3.27 11.72 17.57
CA ALA A 51 -3.56 10.70 16.55
C ALA A 51 -4.85 9.90 16.83
N CYS A 52 -5.42 9.96 18.04
CA CYS A 52 -6.64 9.24 18.40
C CYS A 52 -7.85 10.19 18.38
N PRO A 53 -8.87 9.97 17.54
CA PRO A 53 -10.04 10.84 17.50
C PRO A 53 -10.75 10.97 18.86
N VAL A 54 -10.82 9.88 19.64
CA VAL A 54 -11.44 9.89 20.98
C VAL A 54 -10.58 10.67 21.98
N LEU A 55 -9.29 10.40 22.06
CA LEU A 55 -8.40 11.07 23.02
C LEU A 55 -8.17 12.55 22.68
N SER A 56 -8.34 12.93 21.42
CA SER A 56 -8.26 14.32 20.96
C SER A 56 -9.59 15.07 21.09
N GLY A 57 -10.64 14.42 21.58
CA GLY A 57 -11.97 15.03 21.72
C GLY A 57 -12.77 15.22 20.42
N LYS A 58 -12.32 14.61 19.31
CA LYS A 58 -13.00 14.72 18.01
C LYS A 58 -14.16 13.75 17.84
N GLN A 59 -14.20 12.68 18.63
CA GLN A 59 -15.25 11.67 18.65
C GLN A 59 -15.52 11.22 20.09
N PRO A 60 -16.80 10.90 20.43
CA PRO A 60 -17.15 10.43 21.77
C PRO A 60 -16.74 8.97 22.02
N SER A 61 -16.69 8.15 20.96
CA SER A 61 -16.37 6.71 21.02
C SER A 61 -15.51 6.28 19.83
N CYS A 62 -15.11 5.01 19.80
CA CYS A 62 -14.42 4.41 18.65
C CYS A 62 -15.37 3.98 17.52
N ASP A 63 -16.67 4.15 17.66
CA ASP A 63 -17.63 3.75 16.64
C ASP A 63 -17.41 4.54 15.36
N GLY A 64 -17.22 3.80 14.25
CA GLY A 64 -16.87 4.41 12.98
C GLY A 64 -15.44 4.95 12.87
N CYS A 65 -14.59 4.76 13.88
CA CYS A 65 -13.16 5.05 13.77
C CYS A 65 -12.50 4.09 12.77
N LYS A 66 -11.76 4.63 11.81
CA LYS A 66 -11.06 3.80 10.79
C LYS A 66 -10.07 2.78 11.36
N TRP A 67 -9.71 2.90 12.62
CA TRP A 67 -8.77 2.03 13.32
C TRP A 67 -9.41 1.12 14.37
N GLN A 68 -10.74 1.12 14.47
CA GLN A 68 -11.46 0.22 15.35
C GLN A 68 -11.16 -1.23 14.98
N GLY A 69 -10.80 -2.06 15.97
CA GLY A 69 -10.43 -3.46 15.77
C GLY A 69 -9.09 -3.71 15.08
N LYS A 70 -8.35 -2.65 14.70
CA LYS A 70 -7.03 -2.79 14.07
C LYS A 70 -5.92 -2.85 15.09
N LEU A 71 -4.85 -3.60 14.77
CA LEU A 71 -3.62 -3.60 15.56
C LEU A 71 -2.85 -2.29 15.33
N ALA A 72 -2.14 -1.83 16.35
CA ALA A 72 -1.30 -0.64 16.26
C ALA A 72 0.18 -1.00 16.48
N PHE A 73 1.04 -0.27 15.79
CA PHE A 73 2.49 -0.51 15.79
C PHE A 73 3.27 0.80 15.82
N ASP A 74 4.49 0.77 16.34
CA ASP A 74 5.56 1.66 15.88
C ASP A 74 6.41 0.95 14.82
N CYS A 75 7.46 1.60 14.30
CA CYS A 75 8.28 1.01 13.24
C CYS A 75 8.94 -0.30 13.65
N ARG A 76 9.53 -0.33 14.85
CA ARG A 76 10.17 -1.50 15.42
C ARG A 76 9.16 -2.57 15.80
N GLY A 77 8.06 -2.18 16.42
CA GLY A 77 7.00 -3.09 16.83
C GLY A 77 6.36 -3.81 15.64
N PHE A 78 6.22 -3.13 14.50
CA PHE A 78 5.73 -3.72 13.25
C PHE A 78 6.69 -4.79 12.72
N THR A 79 7.98 -4.45 12.56
CA THR A 79 8.97 -5.43 12.05
C THR A 79 9.09 -6.63 12.98
N TYR A 80 9.16 -6.40 14.30
CA TYR A 80 9.23 -7.46 15.30
C TYR A 80 8.00 -8.37 15.26
N TRP A 81 6.81 -7.81 15.19
CA TRP A 81 5.56 -8.58 15.13
C TRP A 81 5.52 -9.48 13.88
N CYS A 82 5.92 -8.96 12.73
CA CYS A 82 5.97 -9.76 11.49
C CYS A 82 6.98 -10.92 11.59
N LEU A 83 8.15 -10.69 12.19
CA LEU A 83 9.14 -11.74 12.40
C LEU A 83 8.63 -12.83 13.35
N LEU A 84 7.89 -12.45 14.39
CA LEU A 84 7.27 -13.40 15.32
C LEU A 84 6.29 -14.34 14.63
N GLN A 85 5.56 -13.90 13.59
CA GLN A 85 4.65 -14.78 12.83
C GLN A 85 5.40 -15.92 12.12
N ALA A 86 6.69 -15.74 11.86
CA ALA A 86 7.59 -16.77 11.31
C ALA A 86 8.43 -17.50 12.38
N GLY A 87 8.14 -17.28 13.67
CA GLY A 87 8.88 -17.87 14.79
C GLY A 87 10.28 -17.27 15.00
N ILE A 88 10.54 -16.06 14.48
CA ILE A 88 11.83 -15.38 14.61
C ILE A 88 11.72 -14.30 15.68
N THR A 89 12.67 -14.32 16.62
CA THR A 89 12.78 -13.30 17.68
C THR A 89 14.05 -12.50 17.52
N ILE A 90 13.97 -11.18 17.70
CA ILE A 90 15.12 -10.29 17.74
C ILE A 90 15.13 -9.49 19.05
N LYS A 91 16.31 -9.30 19.62
CA LYS A 91 16.50 -8.56 20.87
C LYS A 91 16.72 -7.06 20.59
N GLY A 92 16.37 -6.22 21.56
CA GLY A 92 16.61 -4.78 21.53
C GLY A 92 15.32 -3.95 21.63
N GLY A 93 15.37 -2.88 22.41
CA GLY A 93 14.22 -2.01 22.71
C GLY A 93 13.92 -0.94 21.66
N GLY A 94 14.75 -0.79 20.63
CA GLY A 94 14.58 0.20 19.56
C GLY A 94 15.40 -0.19 18.33
N ALA A 95 15.20 0.50 17.20
CA ALA A 95 15.86 0.18 15.93
C ALA A 95 17.39 0.14 16.06
N THR A 96 18.01 1.13 16.72
CA THR A 96 19.47 1.14 16.95
C THR A 96 19.92 -0.07 17.77
N SER A 97 19.23 -0.38 18.88
CA SER A 97 19.57 -1.52 19.74
C SER A 97 19.40 -2.85 19.01
N GLN A 98 18.32 -3.00 18.22
CA GLN A 98 18.10 -4.20 17.41
C GLN A 98 19.23 -4.39 16.39
N TYR A 99 19.55 -3.34 15.61
CA TYR A 99 20.59 -3.40 14.59
C TYR A 99 21.96 -3.74 15.18
N ASN A 100 22.32 -3.15 16.32
CA ASN A 100 23.62 -3.34 16.95
C ASN A 100 23.77 -4.69 17.67
N THR A 101 22.68 -5.39 17.97
CA THR A 101 22.74 -6.73 18.59
C THR A 101 23.11 -7.77 17.55
N ALA A 102 24.40 -8.13 17.49
CA ALA A 102 24.94 -9.02 16.44
C ALA A 102 24.22 -10.38 16.35
N ALA A 103 23.82 -10.95 17.49
CA ALA A 103 23.12 -12.24 17.56
C ALA A 103 21.72 -12.24 16.88
N ASN A 104 21.17 -11.06 16.54
CA ASN A 104 19.91 -10.98 15.83
C ASN A 104 20.05 -11.35 14.34
N TRP A 105 21.26 -11.27 13.77
CA TRP A 105 21.45 -11.19 12.34
C TRP A 105 22.40 -12.25 11.81
N LEU A 106 21.99 -12.90 10.72
CA LEU A 106 22.86 -13.73 9.92
C LEU A 106 23.85 -12.85 9.14
N GLN A 107 23.37 -11.75 8.58
CA GLN A 107 24.15 -10.78 7.81
C GLN A 107 23.56 -9.38 7.99
N ARG A 108 24.40 -8.36 7.91
CA ARG A 108 23.98 -6.95 7.87
C ARG A 108 24.99 -6.09 7.14
N GLY A 109 24.55 -5.01 6.54
CA GLY A 109 25.40 -4.12 5.74
C GLY A 109 24.69 -2.85 5.29
N GLU A 110 25.30 -2.17 4.32
CA GLU A 110 24.70 -1.03 3.65
C GLU A 110 23.70 -1.49 2.59
N ILE A 111 22.70 -0.64 2.27
CA ILE A 111 21.60 -1.00 1.39
C ILE A 111 22.09 -1.35 -0.04
N GLY A 112 23.21 -0.74 -0.50
CA GLY A 112 23.79 -1.01 -1.80
C GLY A 112 24.29 -2.44 -1.99
N ASP A 113 24.65 -3.13 -0.90
CA ASP A 113 25.16 -4.52 -0.91
C ASP A 113 24.05 -5.53 -0.56
N MET A 114 22.79 -5.07 -0.47
CA MET A 114 21.69 -5.91 -0.02
C MET A 114 21.34 -6.98 -1.06
N PRO A 115 21.25 -8.27 -0.66
CA PRO A 115 20.66 -9.29 -1.52
C PRO A 115 19.15 -9.10 -1.61
N ASP A 116 18.54 -9.50 -2.75
CA ASP A 116 17.10 -9.43 -2.95
C ASP A 116 16.35 -10.55 -2.20
N VAL A 117 16.35 -10.44 -0.88
CA VAL A 117 15.69 -11.37 0.05
C VAL A 117 14.84 -10.61 1.07
N VAL A 118 13.93 -11.31 1.74
CA VAL A 118 13.18 -10.72 2.86
C VAL A 118 14.13 -10.43 4.01
N CYS A 119 14.19 -9.16 4.42
CA CYS A 119 15.05 -8.73 5.51
C CYS A 119 14.53 -7.45 6.18
N CYS A 120 15.13 -7.07 7.30
CA CYS A 120 14.90 -5.76 7.90
C CYS A 120 15.73 -4.70 7.16
N VAL A 121 15.16 -3.51 6.95
CA VAL A 121 15.85 -2.33 6.42
C VAL A 121 15.79 -1.18 7.44
N PHE A 122 16.80 -0.31 7.39
CA PHE A 122 16.97 0.72 8.40
C PHE A 122 17.33 2.06 7.77
N GLN A 123 16.81 3.15 8.38
CA GLN A 123 17.22 4.52 8.11
C GLN A 123 18.18 5.01 9.19
N ARG A 124 19.44 5.24 8.82
CA ARG A 124 20.45 5.77 9.71
C ARG A 124 20.51 7.31 9.57
N ARG A 125 20.36 8.01 10.69
CA ARG A 125 20.53 9.47 10.76
C ARG A 125 21.31 9.80 12.03
N ASN A 126 22.30 10.69 11.93
CA ASN A 126 23.13 11.12 13.07
C ASN A 126 23.72 9.92 13.86
N GLY A 127 24.24 8.93 13.15
CA GLY A 127 24.86 7.74 13.75
C GLY A 127 23.91 6.71 14.38
N ARG A 128 22.59 6.92 14.34
CA ARG A 128 21.58 6.05 14.95
C ARG A 128 20.60 5.53 13.91
N MET A 129 20.13 4.29 14.09
CA MET A 129 18.98 3.74 13.33
C MET A 129 17.70 4.34 13.89
N GLN A 130 17.10 5.29 13.19
CA GLN A 130 15.91 6.01 13.64
C GLN A 130 14.61 5.37 13.17
N HIS A 131 14.68 4.56 12.13
CA HIS A 131 13.51 3.91 11.54
C HIS A 131 13.87 2.53 11.03
N THR A 132 12.87 1.63 10.95
CA THR A 132 13.02 0.29 10.39
C THR A 132 11.77 -0.12 9.63
N GLY A 133 11.95 -0.99 8.65
CA GLY A 133 10.91 -1.61 7.84
C GLY A 133 11.31 -3.02 7.42
N LEU A 134 10.49 -3.65 6.62
CA LEU A 134 10.72 -4.97 6.03
C LEU A 134 10.84 -4.83 4.52
N HIS A 135 11.96 -5.24 3.96
CA HIS A 135 12.08 -5.53 2.54
C HIS A 135 11.41 -6.87 2.26
N ILE A 136 10.54 -6.90 1.25
CA ILE A 136 9.70 -8.06 0.93
C ILE A 136 9.99 -8.65 -0.46
N GLY A 137 11.15 -8.30 -1.04
CA GLY A 137 11.59 -8.67 -2.38
C GLY A 137 11.34 -7.59 -3.42
N GLY A 138 12.14 -7.61 -4.50
CA GLY A 138 12.00 -6.70 -5.63
C GLY A 138 12.06 -5.22 -5.28
N GLY A 139 12.87 -4.83 -4.32
CA GLY A 139 13.00 -3.44 -3.85
C GLY A 139 11.84 -2.93 -3.00
N GLN A 140 10.79 -3.71 -2.79
CA GLN A 140 9.61 -3.28 -2.05
C GLN A 140 9.81 -3.32 -0.53
N ILE A 141 9.30 -2.31 0.15
CA ILE A 141 9.37 -2.19 1.60
C ILE A 141 7.95 -2.01 2.17
N ILE A 142 7.69 -2.63 3.32
CA ILE A 142 6.55 -2.29 4.18
C ILE A 142 7.09 -1.82 5.52
N HIS A 143 6.62 -0.66 5.97
CA HIS A 143 7.09 -0.06 7.22
C HIS A 143 5.96 0.68 7.94
N CYS A 144 6.16 1.03 9.21
CA CYS A 144 5.18 1.77 9.99
C CYS A 144 5.75 3.12 10.42
N SER A 145 5.27 4.24 9.80
CA SER A 145 5.64 5.62 10.15
C SER A 145 4.43 6.48 10.54
N ALA A 146 3.57 6.87 9.61
CA ALA A 146 2.27 7.49 9.90
C ALA A 146 1.15 6.44 10.05
N GLY A 147 1.45 5.20 9.74
CA GLY A 147 0.71 3.96 9.75
C GLY A 147 1.52 2.91 9.00
N VAL A 148 1.01 1.69 8.91
CA VAL A 148 1.64 0.64 8.11
C VAL A 148 1.39 0.93 6.64
N GLN A 149 2.47 1.14 5.89
CA GLN A 149 2.43 1.60 4.50
C GLN A 149 3.55 0.98 3.67
N ARG A 150 3.40 1.09 2.35
CA ARG A 150 4.43 0.68 1.38
C ARG A 150 5.48 1.76 1.22
N GLY A 151 6.67 1.34 0.84
CA GLY A 151 7.80 2.13 0.40
C GLY A 151 8.67 1.27 -0.51
N ASP A 152 9.77 1.80 -0.95
CA ASP A 152 10.74 1.07 -1.76
C ASP A 152 12.18 1.48 -1.45
N THR A 153 13.14 0.70 -1.94
CA THR A 153 14.58 0.92 -1.71
C THR A 153 15.14 2.09 -2.50
N SER A 154 14.42 2.66 -3.46
CA SER A 154 14.84 3.87 -4.19
C SER A 154 14.79 5.12 -3.32
N ASP A 155 14.02 5.10 -2.21
CA ASP A 155 14.09 6.15 -1.20
C ASP A 155 15.46 6.11 -0.50
N LYS A 156 16.30 7.09 -0.80
CA LYS A 156 17.66 7.25 -0.26
C LYS A 156 17.72 7.39 1.28
N ALA A 157 16.58 7.48 1.95
CA ALA A 157 16.52 7.44 3.40
C ALA A 157 16.85 6.04 3.95
N TRP A 158 16.62 4.97 3.18
CA TRP A 158 17.03 3.62 3.53
C TRP A 158 18.52 3.47 3.28
N THR A 159 19.28 3.12 4.31
CA THR A 159 20.74 3.14 4.28
C THR A 159 21.38 1.80 4.62
N HIS A 160 20.69 0.96 5.38
CA HIS A 160 21.23 -0.31 5.87
C HIS A 160 20.19 -1.40 5.82
N TYR A 161 20.66 -2.65 5.76
CA TYR A 161 19.83 -3.84 5.89
C TYR A 161 20.37 -4.79 6.97
N ALA A 162 19.54 -5.72 7.40
CA ALA A 162 19.95 -6.82 8.24
C ALA A 162 19.03 -8.04 8.05
N ILE A 163 19.61 -9.19 7.77
CA ILE A 163 18.93 -10.46 7.57
C ILE A 163 18.80 -11.18 8.91
N PRO A 164 17.57 -11.45 9.39
CA PRO A 164 17.38 -12.12 10.68
C PRO A 164 18.03 -13.49 10.74
N ALA A 165 18.71 -13.80 11.85
CA ALA A 165 19.22 -15.13 12.15
C ALA A 165 18.07 -16.15 12.17
N GLY A 166 18.27 -17.30 11.55
CA GLY A 166 17.26 -18.36 11.46
C GLY A 166 16.19 -18.16 10.39
N LEU A 167 16.29 -17.10 9.57
CA LEU A 167 15.44 -16.92 8.39
C LEU A 167 15.98 -17.67 7.18
N TYR A 168 17.28 -17.56 6.92
CA TYR A 168 18.00 -18.21 5.82
C TYR A 168 19.27 -18.91 6.33
N THR A 169 19.82 -19.79 5.52
CA THR A 169 21.20 -20.28 5.68
C THR A 169 22.19 -19.35 4.97
N ALA A 170 23.47 -19.49 5.27
CA ALA A 170 24.52 -18.71 4.60
C ALA A 170 24.58 -19.03 3.09
N GLU A 171 24.36 -20.29 2.72
CA GLU A 171 24.33 -20.76 1.33
C GLU A 171 23.15 -20.17 0.56
N GLU A 172 21.97 -20.09 1.16
CA GLU A 172 20.80 -19.44 0.55
C GLU A 172 21.08 -17.96 0.25
N ILE A 173 21.76 -17.26 1.16
CA ILE A 173 22.12 -15.86 0.96
C ILE A 173 23.20 -15.68 -0.10
N ALA A 174 24.22 -16.56 -0.11
CA ALA A 174 25.28 -16.53 -1.12
C ALA A 174 24.76 -16.80 -2.54
N ALA A 175 23.68 -17.58 -2.67
CA ALA A 175 23.00 -17.85 -3.94
C ALA A 175 21.98 -16.76 -4.34
N ALA A 176 21.63 -15.86 -3.44
CA ALA A 176 20.67 -14.79 -3.71
C ALA A 176 21.27 -13.75 -4.65
N LYS A 177 20.46 -13.25 -5.58
CA LYS A 177 20.86 -12.16 -6.46
C LYS A 177 21.04 -10.87 -5.65
N PRO A 178 22.05 -10.03 -5.97
CA PRO A 178 22.10 -8.68 -5.43
C PRO A 178 20.83 -7.93 -5.78
N LEU A 179 20.39 -7.03 -4.90
CA LEU A 179 19.23 -6.19 -5.19
C LEU A 179 19.42 -5.39 -6.49
N GLY A 180 20.68 -4.99 -6.81
CA GLY A 180 21.01 -4.24 -8.01
C GLY A 180 20.46 -2.82 -7.98
N ASP A 181 20.60 -2.10 -9.09
CA ASP A 181 19.98 -0.80 -9.28
C ASP A 181 18.50 -1.03 -9.67
N HIS A 182 17.68 -1.33 -8.67
CA HIS A 182 16.25 -1.50 -8.88
C HIS A 182 15.61 -0.14 -9.06
N THR A 183 15.42 0.26 -10.32
CA THR A 183 14.21 1.00 -10.67
C THR A 183 13.05 0.06 -10.32
N PRO A 184 12.16 0.40 -9.39
CA PRO A 184 11.06 -0.49 -9.04
C PRO A 184 10.34 -0.85 -10.33
N ALA A 185 10.40 -2.11 -10.74
CA ALA A 185 9.44 -2.60 -11.69
C ALA A 185 8.10 -2.25 -11.09
N LYS A 186 7.27 -1.49 -11.82
CA LYS A 186 5.90 -1.19 -11.46
C LYS A 186 5.18 -2.54 -11.37
N GLN A 187 5.39 -3.24 -10.24
CA GLN A 187 4.58 -4.41 -9.95
C GLN A 187 3.15 -3.89 -9.82
N PRO A 188 2.16 -4.60 -10.35
CA PRO A 188 0.79 -4.25 -10.10
C PRO A 188 0.66 -4.06 -8.59
N GLU A 189 0.34 -2.85 -8.18
CA GLU A 189 0.03 -2.55 -6.77
C GLU A 189 -0.96 -3.61 -6.34
N GLU A 190 -0.59 -4.47 -5.38
CA GLU A 190 -1.57 -5.33 -4.76
C GLU A 190 -2.56 -4.39 -4.11
N THR A 191 -3.61 -4.09 -4.84
CA THR A 191 -4.58 -3.06 -4.51
C THR A 191 -5.21 -3.47 -3.20
N VAL A 192 -4.96 -2.71 -2.13
CA VAL A 192 -5.63 -2.92 -0.85
C VAL A 192 -7.10 -2.55 -1.09
N TYR A 193 -7.93 -3.57 -1.20
CA TYR A 193 -9.35 -3.41 -1.44
C TYR A 193 -10.08 -3.13 -0.14
N PHE A 194 -10.75 -1.99 -0.07
CA PHE A 194 -11.63 -1.62 1.04
C PHE A 194 -13.07 -2.02 0.69
N ASN A 195 -13.84 -2.44 1.66
CA ASN A 195 -15.29 -2.62 1.45
C ASN A 195 -15.97 -1.24 1.35
N LEU A 196 -15.94 -0.65 0.14
CA LEU A 196 -16.57 0.63 -0.14
C LEU A 196 -18.06 0.43 -0.41
N ARG A 197 -18.89 1.16 0.31
CA ARG A 197 -20.35 1.06 0.25
C ARG A 197 -20.97 2.43 0.50
N ARG A 198 -22.27 2.53 0.33
CA ARG A 198 -23.01 3.77 0.61
C ARG A 198 -22.65 4.37 1.97
N GLY A 199 -22.27 5.64 1.96
CA GLY A 199 -21.75 6.37 3.13
C GLY A 199 -20.23 6.35 3.29
N SER A 200 -19.47 5.50 2.55
CA SER A 200 -18.01 5.57 2.51
C SER A 200 -17.56 6.90 1.91
N LYS A 201 -16.42 7.43 2.41
CA LYS A 201 -15.83 8.71 1.94
C LYS A 201 -14.32 8.61 1.86
N GLY A 202 -13.70 9.42 0.99
CA GLY A 202 -12.25 9.59 0.90
C GLY A 202 -11.68 9.20 -0.45
N THR A 203 -10.35 9.20 -0.55
CA THR A 203 -9.59 9.01 -1.79
C THR A 203 -9.89 7.68 -2.50
N GLU A 204 -10.13 6.62 -1.74
CA GLU A 204 -10.48 5.31 -2.32
C GLU A 204 -11.85 5.33 -3.01
N VAL A 205 -12.79 6.15 -2.50
CA VAL A 205 -14.08 6.36 -3.18
C VAL A 205 -13.88 7.19 -4.44
N THR A 206 -13.03 8.23 -4.40
CA THR A 206 -12.68 9.03 -5.58
C THR A 206 -12.08 8.16 -6.68
N ARG A 207 -11.13 7.27 -6.32
CA ARG A 207 -10.52 6.32 -7.26
C ARG A 207 -11.54 5.37 -7.87
N LEU A 208 -12.41 4.79 -7.03
CA LEU A 208 -13.50 3.92 -7.49
C LEU A 208 -14.41 4.63 -8.48
N GLN A 209 -14.83 5.87 -8.17
CA GLN A 209 -15.70 6.67 -9.03
C GLN A 209 -15.03 7.02 -10.37
N ALA A 210 -13.74 7.35 -10.35
CA ALA A 210 -12.97 7.62 -11.56
C ALA A 210 -12.92 6.39 -12.48
N ALA A 211 -12.59 5.22 -11.92
CA ALA A 211 -12.55 3.96 -12.67
C ALA A 211 -13.93 3.56 -13.24
N LEU A 212 -15.01 3.69 -12.45
CA LEU A 212 -16.37 3.45 -12.92
C LEU A 212 -16.72 4.36 -14.10
N ASN A 213 -16.41 5.65 -13.99
CA ASN A 213 -16.69 6.61 -15.07
C ASN A 213 -15.86 6.32 -16.33
N ALA A 214 -14.58 5.94 -16.19
CA ALA A 214 -13.69 5.58 -17.30
C ALA A 214 -14.23 4.38 -18.10
N LEU A 215 -14.88 3.43 -17.42
CA LEU A 215 -15.51 2.27 -18.03
C LEU A 215 -16.98 2.50 -18.47
N GLY A 216 -17.47 3.75 -18.40
CA GLY A 216 -18.83 4.11 -18.84
C GLY A 216 -19.94 3.89 -17.81
N TYR A 217 -19.61 3.48 -16.58
CA TYR A 217 -20.58 3.36 -15.49
C TYR A 217 -20.76 4.72 -14.80
N ALA A 218 -21.63 5.57 -15.36
CA ALA A 218 -21.83 6.94 -14.91
C ALA A 218 -22.25 7.01 -13.41
N CYS A 219 -21.31 7.34 -12.52
CA CYS A 219 -21.57 7.52 -11.10
C CYS A 219 -21.63 8.99 -10.65
N GLY A 220 -21.55 9.93 -11.58
CA GLY A 220 -21.42 11.36 -11.32
C GLY A 220 -19.96 11.80 -11.14
N ALA A 221 -19.75 12.96 -10.52
CA ALA A 221 -18.39 13.44 -10.25
C ALA A 221 -17.65 12.50 -9.29
N ALA A 222 -16.33 12.37 -9.48
CA ALA A 222 -15.47 11.64 -8.56
C ALA A 222 -15.16 12.49 -7.31
N ASP A 223 -16.21 12.75 -6.51
CA ASP A 223 -16.21 13.65 -5.36
C ASP A 223 -15.74 13.00 -4.05
N GLY A 224 -15.47 11.69 -4.09
CA GLY A 224 -15.05 10.93 -2.92
C GLY A 224 -16.17 10.61 -1.94
N ILE A 225 -17.45 10.73 -2.35
CA ILE A 225 -18.61 10.39 -1.53
C ILE A 225 -19.38 9.24 -2.19
N PHE A 226 -19.40 8.07 -1.57
CA PHE A 226 -20.16 6.92 -2.07
C PHE A 226 -21.65 7.14 -1.84
N GLY A 227 -22.31 7.81 -2.77
CA GLY A 227 -23.72 8.11 -2.78
C GLY A 227 -24.56 7.05 -3.51
N ALA A 228 -25.85 7.35 -3.71
CA ALA A 228 -26.78 6.47 -4.43
C ALA A 228 -26.36 6.24 -5.90
N LYS A 229 -25.82 7.26 -6.58
CA LYS A 229 -25.33 7.14 -7.95
C LYS A 229 -24.14 6.19 -8.05
N THR A 230 -23.19 6.31 -7.11
CA THR A 230 -22.01 5.40 -7.03
C THR A 230 -22.46 3.98 -6.74
N GLU A 231 -23.41 3.76 -5.83
CA GLU A 231 -23.96 2.42 -5.56
C GLU A 231 -24.63 1.82 -6.79
N ALA A 232 -25.43 2.58 -7.52
CA ALA A 232 -26.08 2.13 -8.76
C ALA A 232 -25.04 1.74 -9.82
N ALA A 233 -24.00 2.54 -9.99
CA ALA A 233 -22.90 2.25 -10.91
C ALA A 233 -22.15 0.96 -10.53
N VAL A 234 -21.86 0.76 -9.24
CA VAL A 234 -21.26 -0.48 -8.73
C VAL A 234 -22.15 -1.69 -9.00
N ARG A 235 -23.45 -1.61 -8.77
CA ARG A 235 -24.40 -2.71 -9.06
C ARG A 235 -24.46 -3.02 -10.55
N ASN A 236 -24.44 -2.03 -11.43
CA ASN A 236 -24.41 -2.23 -12.88
C ASN A 236 -23.12 -2.94 -13.28
N PHE A 237 -21.95 -2.44 -12.84
CA PHE A 237 -20.67 -3.07 -13.06
C PHE A 237 -20.65 -4.53 -12.58
N GLN A 238 -21.13 -4.80 -11.35
CA GLN A 238 -21.21 -6.16 -10.80
C GLN A 238 -22.05 -7.09 -11.68
N ARG A 239 -23.18 -6.60 -12.19
CA ARG A 239 -24.06 -7.38 -13.07
C ARG A 239 -23.37 -7.73 -14.38
N ASP A 240 -22.76 -6.74 -15.03
CA ASP A 240 -22.13 -6.91 -16.35
C ASP A 240 -20.89 -7.80 -16.28
N HIS A 241 -20.24 -7.86 -15.12
CA HIS A 241 -19.07 -8.70 -14.86
C HIS A 241 -19.38 -10.00 -14.07
N SER A 242 -20.65 -10.41 -13.99
CA SER A 242 -21.09 -11.65 -13.33
C SER A 242 -20.63 -11.78 -11.88
N LEU A 243 -20.55 -10.65 -11.16
CA LEU A 243 -20.21 -10.59 -9.74
C LEU A 243 -21.49 -10.58 -8.88
N THR A 244 -21.34 -10.81 -7.56
CA THR A 244 -22.44 -10.64 -6.61
C THR A 244 -22.93 -9.20 -6.62
N VAL A 245 -24.22 -8.98 -6.98
CA VAL A 245 -24.83 -7.66 -7.15
C VAL A 245 -25.34 -7.14 -5.79
N ASP A 246 -24.42 -6.82 -4.88
CA ASP A 246 -24.70 -6.33 -3.53
C ASP A 246 -24.54 -4.79 -3.36
N GLY A 247 -23.98 -4.12 -4.38
CA GLY A 247 -23.70 -2.68 -4.35
C GLY A 247 -22.52 -2.31 -3.45
N VAL A 248 -21.75 -3.30 -2.98
CA VAL A 248 -20.53 -3.10 -2.20
C VAL A 248 -19.32 -3.33 -3.09
N ALA A 249 -18.49 -2.32 -3.26
CA ALA A 249 -17.21 -2.49 -3.95
C ALA A 249 -16.18 -3.13 -3.00
N GLY A 250 -16.30 -4.45 -2.80
CA GLY A 250 -15.35 -5.30 -2.08
C GLY A 250 -14.18 -5.73 -2.96
N LYS A 251 -13.34 -6.64 -2.45
CA LYS A 251 -12.13 -7.13 -3.15
C LYS A 251 -12.42 -7.62 -4.56
N ALA A 252 -13.42 -8.48 -4.74
CA ALA A 252 -13.76 -9.02 -6.06
C ALA A 252 -14.20 -7.94 -7.06
N THR A 253 -15.06 -7.02 -6.62
CA THR A 253 -15.56 -5.92 -7.44
C THR A 253 -14.44 -4.96 -7.85
N GLN A 254 -13.60 -4.52 -6.89
CA GLN A 254 -12.51 -3.60 -7.18
C GLN A 254 -11.41 -4.26 -8.03
N ALA A 255 -11.08 -5.54 -7.79
CA ALA A 255 -10.12 -6.27 -8.61
C ALA A 255 -10.56 -6.35 -10.07
N ALA A 256 -11.83 -6.72 -10.31
CA ALA A 256 -12.39 -6.77 -11.66
C ALA A 256 -12.45 -5.38 -12.32
N LEU A 257 -12.82 -4.33 -11.55
CA LEU A 257 -12.93 -2.97 -12.03
C LEU A 257 -11.58 -2.42 -12.50
N TYR A 258 -10.54 -2.54 -11.68
CA TYR A 258 -9.21 -2.00 -12.00
C TYR A 258 -8.53 -2.84 -13.09
N ALA A 259 -8.75 -4.15 -13.15
CA ALA A 259 -8.27 -4.97 -14.25
C ALA A 259 -8.95 -4.58 -15.60
N ALA A 260 -10.24 -4.24 -15.58
CA ALA A 260 -10.96 -3.77 -16.77
C ALA A 260 -10.50 -2.36 -17.19
N GLU A 261 -10.15 -1.49 -16.24
CA GLU A 261 -9.60 -0.15 -16.52
C GLU A 261 -8.20 -0.23 -17.16
N GLU A 262 -7.36 -1.18 -16.71
CA GLU A 262 -6.00 -1.41 -17.23
C GLU A 262 -5.98 -2.19 -18.56
N ALA A 263 -7.07 -2.86 -18.92
CA ALA A 263 -7.15 -3.60 -20.16
C ALA A 263 -7.00 -2.67 -21.37
N PRO A 264 -6.20 -3.04 -22.40
CA PRO A 264 -6.12 -2.25 -23.62
C PRO A 264 -7.53 -2.05 -24.19
N GLN A 265 -7.98 -0.80 -24.27
CA GLN A 265 -9.26 -0.49 -24.87
C GLN A 265 -9.19 -0.86 -26.36
N PRO A 266 -10.22 -1.51 -26.90
CA PRO A 266 -10.23 -1.83 -28.33
C PRO A 266 -10.13 -0.53 -29.13
N THR A 267 -9.08 -0.41 -29.93
CA THR A 267 -8.92 0.69 -30.87
C THR A 267 -9.69 0.38 -32.14
N TYR A 268 -10.58 1.29 -32.54
CA TYR A 268 -11.32 1.19 -33.79
C TYR A 268 -10.73 2.18 -34.77
N THR A 269 -10.42 1.74 -36.00
CA THR A 269 -10.14 2.63 -37.12
C THR A 269 -11.46 3.01 -37.76
N VAL A 270 -11.84 4.27 -37.64
CA VAL A 270 -13.03 4.81 -38.32
C VAL A 270 -12.58 5.56 -39.56
N THR A 271 -12.92 5.03 -40.73
CA THR A 271 -12.68 5.70 -42.01
C THR A 271 -13.92 6.50 -42.39
N LEU A 272 -13.81 7.82 -42.36
CA LEU A 272 -14.86 8.72 -42.81
C LEU A 272 -14.57 9.14 -44.25
N ARG A 273 -15.54 8.97 -45.16
CA ARG A 273 -15.44 9.37 -46.57
C ARG A 273 -16.29 10.61 -46.82
N ASN A 274 -15.84 11.45 -47.74
CA ASN A 274 -16.55 12.66 -48.16
C ASN A 274 -16.83 13.66 -47.02
N VAL A 275 -15.90 13.76 -46.09
CA VAL A 275 -15.98 14.75 -45.00
C VAL A 275 -15.36 16.07 -45.46
N PRO A 276 -16.06 17.22 -45.30
CA PRO A 276 -15.48 18.52 -45.61
C PRO A 276 -14.16 18.74 -44.80
N GLN A 277 -13.18 19.40 -45.43
CA GLN A 277 -11.85 19.58 -44.80
C GLN A 277 -11.91 20.23 -43.40
N ALA A 278 -12.80 21.21 -43.23
CA ALA A 278 -12.99 21.89 -41.95
C ALA A 278 -13.43 20.94 -40.83
N ASP A 279 -14.34 19.99 -41.15
CA ASP A 279 -14.84 19.01 -40.20
C ASP A 279 -13.80 17.92 -39.92
N ALA A 280 -13.04 17.51 -40.94
CA ALA A 280 -11.94 16.55 -40.80
C ALA A 280 -10.85 17.10 -39.87
N VAL A 281 -10.49 18.39 -39.96
CA VAL A 281 -9.54 19.05 -39.08
C VAL A 281 -10.05 19.04 -37.61
N GLN A 282 -11.32 19.33 -37.40
CA GLN A 282 -11.92 19.30 -36.07
C GLN A 282 -11.94 17.90 -35.45
N LEU A 283 -12.28 16.89 -36.27
CA LEU A 283 -12.30 15.48 -35.81
C LEU A 283 -10.90 14.98 -35.47
N THR A 284 -9.88 15.33 -36.27
CA THR A 284 -8.49 14.97 -36.02
C THR A 284 -7.97 15.64 -34.74
N ALA A 285 -8.32 16.92 -34.52
CA ALA A 285 -7.95 17.64 -33.31
C ALA A 285 -8.62 17.07 -32.07
N LYS A 286 -9.86 16.57 -32.18
CA LYS A 286 -10.63 16.05 -31.04
C LYS A 286 -10.30 14.61 -30.66
N TYR A 287 -10.03 13.75 -31.67
CA TYR A 287 -9.89 12.31 -31.49
C TYR A 287 -8.49 11.77 -31.81
N GLY A 288 -7.61 12.59 -32.34
CA GLY A 288 -6.34 12.17 -32.95
C GLY A 288 -6.54 11.51 -34.30
N GLY A 289 -5.48 11.17 -35.00
CA GLY A 289 -5.53 10.47 -36.28
C GLY A 289 -4.82 11.23 -37.40
N GLU A 290 -4.77 10.61 -38.59
CA GLU A 290 -4.17 11.15 -39.81
C GLU A 290 -5.25 11.48 -40.81
N MET A 291 -5.09 12.58 -41.56
CA MET A 291 -5.92 12.94 -42.68
C MET A 291 -5.21 12.58 -43.98
N ALA A 292 -5.86 11.84 -44.84
CA ALA A 292 -5.44 11.65 -46.23
C ALA A 292 -6.43 12.32 -47.14
N GLN A 293 -5.95 13.12 -48.11
CA GLN A 293 -6.76 13.64 -49.18
C GLN A 293 -6.77 12.62 -50.34
N GLU A 294 -7.94 12.08 -50.68
CA GLU A 294 -8.04 11.29 -51.91
C GLU A 294 -7.79 12.25 -53.08
N GLY A 295 -6.74 11.99 -53.85
CA GLY A 295 -6.41 12.78 -55.02
C GLY A 295 -7.55 12.74 -56.03
N GLY A 296 -8.09 13.89 -56.35
CA GLY A 296 -8.99 14.04 -57.46
C GLY A 296 -8.26 13.70 -58.77
N ALA A 297 -8.78 12.72 -59.52
CA ALA A 297 -8.38 12.44 -60.89
C ALA A 297 -9.02 13.47 -61.84
#